data_e17fc52c81db2bb1d9b42dc35fb3aaeb
#
_entry.id   e17fc52c81db2bb1d9b42dc35fb3aaeb
#
_cell.length_a   1.000
_cell.length_b   1.000
_cell.length_c   1.000
_cell.angle_alpha   90.00
_cell.angle_beta   90.00
_cell.angle_gamma   90.00
#
_symmetry.space_group_name_H-M   'P 1'
#
loop_
_entity.id
_entity.type
_entity.pdbx_description
1 polymer ?
#
loop_
_entity_poly.entity_id
_entity_poly.type
_entity_poly.pdbx_seq_one_letter_code
_entity_poly.pdbx_strand_id
1 'polypeptide(L)'
;MTMRTYNRFIPGEEIGQVEQWRFGAVGVSGVVLSTKPTLASEEKSVAIVDVKNQEGYAEGFIQGHAQAVLETHKQISDYIENEGREQAQNFGQLMASAKAQLVNADQVLAHGVLTLACEIARQILHQEITVNVEAVKPVIAQGLALMLDEGQSVKIRLNPVDFDELKDNLLAEYEPIALSLIADPAVSSGGCLIESKDTIVDGSIEKRWSRTIASLGLHSVWGRVDEA
;
A
#
# COMPACT_ATOMS: atom_id res chain seq x y z
N MET A 1 10.38 -8.83 43.53
CA MET A 1 11.33 -7.76 43.23
C MET A 1 10.52 -6.53 42.84
N THR A 2 10.30 -5.64 43.79
CA THR A 2 9.48 -4.44 43.63
C THR A 2 10.38 -3.29 43.14
N MET A 3 10.14 -2.84 41.90
CA MET A 3 10.78 -1.64 41.37
C MET A 3 10.26 -0.41 42.14
N ARG A 4 11.17 0.28 42.84
CA ARG A 4 10.91 1.61 43.41
C ARG A 4 10.95 2.62 42.27
N THR A 5 9.80 3.14 41.89
CA THR A 5 9.69 4.33 41.04
C THR A 5 10.04 5.58 41.86
N TYR A 6 11.25 6.13 41.60
CA TYR A 6 11.61 7.47 42.09
C TYR A 6 11.15 8.48 41.05
N ASN A 7 10.00 9.06 41.26
CA ASN A 7 9.60 10.36 40.72
C ASN A 7 8.22 10.70 41.26
N ARG A 8 8.18 11.03 42.55
CA ARG A 8 7.00 11.71 43.10
C ARG A 8 7.39 13.17 43.32
N PHE A 9 6.92 14.01 42.42
CA PHE A 9 6.90 15.45 42.67
C PHE A 9 5.92 15.70 43.81
N ILE A 10 6.39 16.29 44.91
CA ILE A 10 5.55 16.65 46.04
C ILE A 10 5.06 18.07 45.78
N PRO A 11 3.75 18.33 45.56
CA PRO A 11 3.22 19.66 45.38
C PRO A 11 3.48 20.49 46.65
N GLY A 12 3.74 21.79 46.48
CA GLY A 12 4.06 22.71 47.60
C GLY A 12 3.00 22.77 48.70
N GLU A 13 1.76 22.35 48.41
CA GLU A 13 0.63 22.28 49.35
C GLU A 13 0.74 21.12 50.33
N GLU A 14 1.54 20.07 50.05
CA GLU A 14 1.78 18.95 50.93
C GLU A 14 2.99 19.18 51.87
N ILE A 15 3.71 20.31 51.77
CA ILE A 15 4.88 20.60 52.58
C ILE A 15 4.43 21.37 53.82
N GLY A 16 4.13 20.67 54.91
CA GLY A 16 3.59 21.26 56.14
C GLY A 16 4.57 22.08 56.99
N GLN A 17 5.85 21.83 57.00
CA GLN A 17 6.91 22.61 57.66
C GLN A 17 8.25 22.44 56.95
N VAL A 18 8.95 23.51 56.65
CA VAL A 18 10.30 23.53 56.14
C VAL A 18 11.22 23.98 57.24
N GLU A 19 12.06 23.12 57.78
CA GLU A 19 13.14 23.48 58.66
C GLU A 19 14.38 23.83 57.81
N GLN A 20 14.90 25.01 58.02
CA GLN A 20 16.10 25.46 57.34
C GLN A 20 17.32 24.73 57.95
N TRP A 21 17.94 23.86 57.15
CA TRP A 21 19.17 23.13 57.55
C TRP A 21 20.28 24.17 57.81
N ARG A 22 20.74 24.28 59.06
CA ARG A 22 21.94 25.04 59.41
C ARG A 22 23.08 24.04 59.50
N PHE A 23 24.03 24.17 58.59
CA PHE A 23 25.27 23.42 58.69
C PHE A 23 26.04 23.98 59.90
N GLY A 24 26.13 23.19 60.96
CA GLY A 24 27.04 23.47 62.06
C GLY A 24 28.49 23.42 61.56
N ALA A 25 29.30 24.35 61.99
CA ALA A 25 30.71 24.34 61.66
C ALA A 25 31.32 23.01 62.09
N VAL A 26 31.94 22.26 61.13
CA VAL A 26 32.74 21.09 61.42
C VAL A 26 33.94 21.55 62.23
N GLY A 27 33.94 21.12 63.49
CA GLY A 27 34.91 21.59 64.46
C GLY A 27 36.35 21.34 64.05
N VAL A 28 37.13 22.42 64.00
CA VAL A 28 38.55 22.39 64.15
C VAL A 28 38.80 22.72 65.61
N SER A 29 39.23 21.73 66.40
CA SER A 29 39.71 21.96 67.75
C SER A 29 40.97 22.82 67.68
N GLY A 30 40.90 23.96 68.29
CA GLY A 30 42.14 24.72 68.55
C GLY A 30 41.94 26.21 68.75
N VAL A 31 42.02 26.64 70.03
CA VAL A 31 42.47 27.93 70.50
C VAL A 31 41.49 29.13 70.34
N VAL A 32 40.75 29.37 71.40
CA VAL A 32 40.09 30.64 71.66
C VAL A 32 41.12 31.71 72.01
N LEU A 33 41.40 32.61 71.09
CA LEU A 33 41.99 33.90 71.39
C LEU A 33 40.86 34.92 71.43
N SER A 34 40.48 35.29 72.68
CA SER A 34 39.57 36.37 72.95
C SER A 34 40.24 37.68 72.61
N THR A 35 39.89 38.29 71.52
CA THR A 35 40.08 39.70 71.30
C THR A 35 38.73 40.30 70.96
N LYS A 36 38.27 41.18 71.81
CA LYS A 36 37.05 41.97 71.69
C LYS A 36 37.19 42.93 70.53
N PRO A 37 36.45 42.86 69.44
CA PRO A 37 36.54 43.86 68.39
C PRO A 37 35.60 45.01 68.69
N THR A 38 36.01 46.20 68.36
CA THR A 38 35.31 47.47 68.52
C THR A 38 34.13 47.51 67.52
N LEU A 39 32.91 47.60 68.03
CA LEU A 39 31.65 47.41 67.28
C LEU A 39 31.45 48.33 66.05
N ALA A 40 32.23 49.40 65.87
CA ALA A 40 32.08 50.34 64.75
C ALA A 40 32.77 49.96 63.44
N SER A 41 33.69 48.95 63.44
CA SER A 41 34.39 48.52 62.25
C SER A 41 33.74 47.23 61.62
N GLU A 42 32.95 46.47 62.40
CA GLU A 42 32.31 45.25 61.93
C GLU A 42 31.08 45.51 61.09
N GLU A 43 30.27 46.57 61.46
CA GLU A 43 29.07 46.86 60.67
C GLU A 43 29.42 47.32 59.24
N LYS A 44 30.50 48.05 59.04
CA LYS A 44 30.93 48.53 57.73
C LYS A 44 31.53 47.39 56.87
N SER A 45 32.24 46.43 57.47
CA SER A 45 32.82 45.32 56.76
C SER A 45 31.77 44.26 56.38
N VAL A 46 30.79 44.02 57.25
CA VAL A 46 29.68 43.10 56.96
C VAL A 46 28.78 43.68 55.84
N ALA A 47 28.47 44.99 55.90
CA ALA A 47 27.68 45.64 54.85
C ALA A 47 28.39 45.62 53.47
N ILE A 48 29.70 45.83 53.43
CA ILE A 48 30.46 45.76 52.17
C ILE A 48 30.58 44.32 51.64
N VAL A 49 30.66 43.34 52.51
CA VAL A 49 30.66 41.92 52.12
C VAL A 49 29.30 41.48 51.60
N ASP A 50 28.19 41.92 52.23
CA ASP A 50 26.86 41.59 51.77
C ASP A 50 26.53 42.23 50.40
N VAL A 51 26.94 43.48 50.17
CA VAL A 51 26.76 44.16 48.88
C VAL A 51 27.57 43.43 47.77
N LYS A 52 28.84 43.12 48.03
CA LYS A 52 29.67 42.34 47.08
C LYS A 52 29.13 40.95 46.81
N ASN A 53 28.56 40.28 47.81
CA ASN A 53 27.93 38.97 47.64
C ASN A 53 26.66 39.06 46.82
N GLN A 54 25.84 40.12 47.01
CA GLN A 54 24.62 40.36 46.20
C GLN A 54 24.96 40.69 44.74
N GLU A 55 25.97 41.54 44.51
CA GLU A 55 26.48 41.84 43.16
C GLU A 55 27.05 40.61 42.49
N GLY A 56 27.90 39.83 43.16
CA GLY A 56 28.45 38.60 42.62
C GLY A 56 27.40 37.54 42.36
N TYR A 57 26.34 37.43 43.17
CA TYR A 57 25.20 36.56 42.93
C TYR A 57 24.41 36.99 41.69
N ALA A 58 24.13 38.30 41.56
CA ALA A 58 23.42 38.83 40.41
C ALA A 58 24.18 38.61 39.09
N GLU A 59 25.49 38.87 39.10
CA GLU A 59 26.35 38.63 37.94
C GLU A 59 26.41 37.13 37.59
N GLY A 60 26.64 36.26 38.60
CA GLY A 60 26.70 34.83 38.41
C GLY A 60 25.36 34.26 37.88
N PHE A 61 24.24 34.79 38.36
CA PHE A 61 22.92 34.38 37.87
C PHE A 61 22.71 34.78 36.40
N ILE A 62 23.06 36.05 36.04
CA ILE A 62 22.95 36.52 34.66
C ILE A 62 23.84 35.71 33.71
N GLN A 63 25.09 35.45 34.09
CA GLN A 63 26.03 34.68 33.29
C GLN A 63 25.57 33.24 33.16
N GLY A 64 25.17 32.60 34.25
CA GLY A 64 24.67 31.24 34.26
C GLY A 64 23.41 31.05 33.42
N HIS A 65 22.48 32.01 33.53
CA HIS A 65 21.27 32.02 32.72
C HIS A 65 21.58 32.17 31.21
N ALA A 66 22.45 33.13 30.85
CA ALA A 66 22.87 33.34 29.48
C ALA A 66 23.56 32.12 28.89
N GLN A 67 24.44 31.46 29.66
CA GLN A 67 25.12 30.25 29.24
C GLN A 67 24.16 29.09 29.09
N ALA A 68 23.23 28.90 30.03
CA ALA A 68 22.21 27.84 29.94
C ALA A 68 21.29 28.00 28.71
N VAL A 69 20.91 29.25 28.39
CA VAL A 69 20.11 29.53 27.17
C VAL A 69 20.89 29.20 25.92
N LEU A 70 22.17 29.59 25.82
CA LEU A 70 23.01 29.25 24.66
C LEU A 70 23.21 27.73 24.52
N GLU A 71 23.46 27.06 25.62
CA GLU A 71 23.63 25.61 25.60
C GLU A 71 22.34 24.88 25.22
N THR A 72 21.19 25.33 25.74
CA THR A 72 19.89 24.77 25.37
C THR A 72 19.59 24.99 23.88
N HIS A 73 19.86 26.21 23.36
CA HIS A 73 19.70 26.48 21.93
C HIS A 73 20.57 25.55 21.07
N LYS A 74 21.82 25.33 21.48
CA LYS A 74 22.73 24.44 20.77
C LYS A 74 22.21 23.01 20.79
N GLN A 75 21.79 22.51 21.94
CA GLN A 75 21.24 21.15 22.07
C GLN A 75 19.98 20.96 21.22
N ILE A 76 19.08 21.96 21.19
CA ILE A 76 17.89 21.92 20.35
C ILE A 76 18.26 21.91 18.85
N SER A 77 19.21 22.79 18.47
CA SER A 77 19.68 22.82 17.07
C SER A 77 20.31 21.50 16.65
N ASP A 78 21.19 20.95 17.48
CA ASP A 78 21.84 19.65 17.22
C ASP A 78 20.81 18.51 17.13
N TYR A 79 19.79 18.53 17.97
CA TYR A 79 18.69 17.57 17.92
C TYR A 79 17.87 17.68 16.62
N ILE A 80 17.49 18.91 16.23
CA ILE A 80 16.72 19.15 15.01
C ILE A 80 17.53 18.75 13.76
N GLU A 81 18.81 19.11 13.73
CA GLU A 81 19.66 18.85 12.57
C GLU A 81 19.99 17.37 12.37
N ASN A 82 20.17 16.64 13.45
CA ASN A 82 20.56 15.22 13.41
C ASN A 82 19.34 14.30 13.55
N GLU A 83 18.82 14.17 14.77
CA GLU A 83 17.75 13.21 15.08
C GLU A 83 16.41 13.62 14.46
N GLY A 84 16.05 14.90 14.51
CA GLY A 84 14.82 15.39 13.91
C GLY A 84 14.76 15.15 12.41
N ARG A 85 15.87 15.40 11.72
CA ARG A 85 15.96 15.16 10.26
C ARG A 85 15.93 13.66 9.94
N GLU A 86 16.63 12.84 10.70
CA GLU A 86 16.63 11.38 10.53
C GLU A 86 15.22 10.79 10.74
N GLN A 87 14.56 11.20 11.81
CA GLN A 87 13.18 10.75 12.09
C GLN A 87 12.19 11.22 11.02
N ALA A 88 12.33 12.44 10.52
CA ALA A 88 11.51 12.95 9.42
C ALA A 88 11.75 12.17 8.13
N GLN A 89 12.99 11.81 7.82
CA GLN A 89 13.32 10.97 6.66
C GLN A 89 12.74 9.55 6.81
N ASN A 90 12.91 8.93 7.97
CA ASN A 90 12.37 7.60 8.26
C ASN A 90 10.84 7.58 8.14
N PHE A 91 10.17 8.60 8.68
CA PHE A 91 8.73 8.77 8.53
C PHE A 91 8.30 8.97 7.07
N GLY A 92 9.05 9.79 6.31
CA GLY A 92 8.83 9.97 4.89
C GLY A 92 8.95 8.67 4.09
N GLN A 93 9.97 7.86 4.37
CA GLN A 93 10.17 6.55 3.75
C GLN A 93 9.04 5.57 4.10
N LEU A 94 8.63 5.54 5.38
CA LEU A 94 7.51 4.71 5.82
C LEU A 94 6.22 5.09 5.10
N MET A 95 5.90 6.37 5.01
CA MET A 95 4.72 6.86 4.29
C MET A 95 4.77 6.54 2.80
N ALA A 96 5.93 6.70 2.16
CA ALA A 96 6.11 6.34 0.75
C ALA A 96 5.92 4.83 0.52
N SER A 97 6.48 4.00 1.40
CA SER A 97 6.31 2.54 1.36
C SER A 97 4.85 2.13 1.57
N ALA A 98 4.17 2.72 2.57
CA ALA A 98 2.76 2.44 2.81
C ALA A 98 1.88 2.81 1.60
N LYS A 99 2.12 3.98 0.99
CA LYS A 99 1.43 4.40 -0.24
C LYS A 99 1.67 3.44 -1.40
N ALA A 100 2.91 3.00 -1.60
CA ALA A 100 3.25 2.04 -2.66
C ALA A 100 2.55 0.69 -2.43
N GLN A 101 2.51 0.21 -1.19
CA GLN A 101 1.80 -1.04 -0.85
C GLN A 101 0.29 -0.91 -1.08
N LEU A 102 -0.31 0.23 -0.77
CA LEU A 102 -1.74 0.47 -1.02
C LEU A 102 -2.07 0.40 -2.51
N VAL A 103 -1.29 1.08 -3.35
CA VAL A 103 -1.45 1.03 -4.81
C VAL A 103 -1.29 -0.39 -5.35
N ASN A 104 -0.31 -1.13 -4.84
CA ASN A 104 -0.13 -2.53 -5.24
C ASN A 104 -1.31 -3.41 -4.80
N ALA A 105 -1.83 -3.21 -3.58
CA ALA A 105 -3.00 -3.94 -3.10
C ALA A 105 -4.25 -3.66 -3.96
N ASP A 106 -4.47 -2.41 -4.35
CA ASP A 106 -5.57 -2.02 -5.26
C ASP A 106 -5.44 -2.73 -6.62
N GLN A 107 -4.24 -2.81 -7.18
CA GLN A 107 -4.00 -3.51 -8.45
C GLN A 107 -4.25 -5.02 -8.34
N VAL A 108 -3.78 -5.65 -7.27
CA VAL A 108 -4.02 -7.08 -7.00
C VAL A 108 -5.51 -7.35 -6.85
N LEU A 109 -6.22 -6.51 -6.10
CA LEU A 109 -7.66 -6.62 -5.91
C LEU A 109 -8.42 -6.46 -7.22
N ALA A 110 -8.11 -5.44 -8.02
CA ALA A 110 -8.73 -5.21 -9.31
C ALA A 110 -8.51 -6.39 -10.27
N HIS A 111 -7.30 -6.93 -10.32
CA HIS A 111 -6.99 -8.12 -11.11
C HIS A 111 -7.80 -9.34 -10.62
N GLY A 112 -7.89 -9.56 -9.31
CA GLY A 112 -8.68 -10.64 -8.72
C GLY A 112 -10.18 -10.53 -9.07
N VAL A 113 -10.76 -9.34 -9.00
CA VAL A 113 -12.16 -9.09 -9.38
C VAL A 113 -12.39 -9.37 -10.86
N LEU A 114 -11.49 -8.91 -11.74
CA LEU A 114 -11.58 -9.17 -13.18
C LEU A 114 -11.48 -10.67 -13.48
N THR A 115 -10.56 -11.37 -12.82
CA THR A 115 -10.42 -12.83 -12.99
C THR A 115 -11.69 -13.55 -12.57
N LEU A 116 -12.26 -13.21 -11.42
CA LEU A 116 -13.52 -13.79 -10.96
C LEU A 116 -14.68 -13.50 -11.92
N ALA A 117 -14.78 -12.29 -12.43
CA ALA A 117 -15.80 -11.93 -13.41
C ALA A 117 -15.67 -12.75 -14.71
N CYS A 118 -14.45 -12.96 -15.19
CA CYS A 118 -14.18 -13.80 -16.35
C CYS A 118 -14.54 -15.28 -16.10
N GLU A 119 -14.27 -15.81 -14.91
CA GLU A 119 -14.66 -17.18 -14.56
C GLU A 119 -16.18 -17.35 -14.50
N ILE A 120 -16.89 -16.37 -13.94
CA ILE A 120 -18.37 -16.38 -13.96
C ILE A 120 -18.90 -16.32 -15.40
N ALA A 121 -18.36 -15.41 -16.21
CA ALA A 121 -18.76 -15.30 -17.62
C ALA A 121 -18.50 -16.59 -18.40
N ARG A 122 -17.34 -17.23 -18.18
CA ARG A 122 -17.00 -18.52 -18.79
C ARG A 122 -17.99 -19.60 -18.42
N GLN A 123 -18.37 -19.71 -17.14
CA GLN A 123 -19.33 -20.69 -16.67
C GLN A 123 -20.73 -20.48 -17.27
N ILE A 124 -21.18 -19.23 -17.37
CA ILE A 124 -22.45 -18.89 -17.99
C ILE A 124 -22.42 -19.25 -19.50
N LEU A 125 -21.36 -18.90 -20.21
CA LEU A 125 -21.21 -19.19 -21.62
C LEU A 125 -21.13 -20.71 -21.88
N HIS A 126 -20.46 -21.47 -21.03
CA HIS A 126 -20.47 -22.95 -21.14
C HIS A 126 -21.89 -23.52 -21.07
N GLN A 127 -22.69 -23.04 -20.12
CA GLN A 127 -24.06 -23.47 -19.98
C GLN A 127 -24.94 -23.03 -21.17
N GLU A 128 -24.81 -21.78 -21.61
CA GLU A 128 -25.56 -21.24 -22.73
C GLU A 128 -25.29 -22.01 -24.04
N ILE A 129 -24.03 -22.30 -24.35
CA ILE A 129 -23.62 -23.02 -25.57
C ILE A 129 -24.20 -24.44 -25.59
N THR A 130 -24.34 -25.11 -24.45
CA THR A 130 -24.94 -26.46 -24.37
C THR A 130 -26.43 -26.44 -24.59
N VAL A 131 -27.11 -25.31 -24.36
CA VAL A 131 -28.57 -25.20 -24.48
C VAL A 131 -28.97 -24.54 -25.80
N ASN A 132 -28.19 -23.60 -26.30
CA ASN A 132 -28.49 -22.77 -27.44
C ASN A 132 -27.49 -22.93 -28.57
N VAL A 133 -27.71 -23.94 -29.42
CA VAL A 133 -26.86 -24.23 -30.57
C VAL A 133 -26.94 -23.12 -31.64
N GLU A 134 -28.01 -22.34 -31.69
CA GLU A 134 -28.15 -21.22 -32.62
C GLU A 134 -27.17 -20.08 -32.35
N ALA A 135 -26.52 -20.02 -31.17
CA ALA A 135 -25.53 -19.02 -30.83
C ALA A 135 -24.28 -19.06 -31.77
N VAL A 136 -24.09 -20.12 -32.53
CA VAL A 136 -23.04 -20.23 -33.54
C VAL A 136 -23.38 -19.48 -34.84
N LYS A 137 -24.64 -19.35 -35.20
CA LYS A 137 -25.06 -18.72 -36.46
C LYS A 137 -24.46 -17.31 -36.71
N PRO A 138 -24.46 -16.38 -35.76
CA PRO A 138 -23.86 -15.06 -35.96
C PRO A 138 -22.34 -15.14 -36.16
N VAL A 139 -21.69 -16.15 -35.61
CA VAL A 139 -20.24 -16.36 -35.77
C VAL A 139 -19.93 -16.84 -37.20
N ILE A 140 -20.75 -17.76 -37.69
CA ILE A 140 -20.68 -18.25 -39.09
C ILE A 140 -20.91 -17.12 -40.04
N ALA A 141 -21.98 -16.32 -39.82
CA ALA A 141 -22.31 -15.17 -40.67
C ALA A 141 -21.14 -14.15 -40.72
N GLN A 142 -20.55 -13.85 -39.55
CA GLN A 142 -19.40 -12.95 -39.48
C GLN A 142 -18.16 -13.50 -40.21
N GLY A 143 -17.91 -14.81 -40.05
CA GLY A 143 -16.79 -15.48 -40.72
C GLY A 143 -16.98 -15.54 -42.24
N LEU A 144 -18.20 -15.86 -42.71
CA LEU A 144 -18.55 -15.84 -44.13
C LEU A 144 -18.41 -14.43 -44.73
N ALA A 145 -18.83 -13.39 -44.02
CA ALA A 145 -18.71 -12.01 -44.47
C ALA A 145 -17.24 -11.58 -44.70
N LEU A 146 -16.29 -12.19 -44.01
CA LEU A 146 -14.86 -11.95 -44.21
C LEU A 146 -14.29 -12.71 -45.43
N MET A 147 -15.02 -13.72 -45.95
CA MET A 147 -14.54 -14.61 -47.01
C MET A 147 -15.27 -14.42 -48.38
N LEU A 148 -16.29 -13.55 -48.43
CA LEU A 148 -17.08 -13.34 -49.64
C LEU A 148 -16.30 -12.62 -50.76
N ASP A 149 -15.33 -13.32 -51.37
CA ASP A 149 -14.97 -13.09 -52.75
C ASP A 149 -15.80 -14.00 -53.62
N GLU A 150 -16.48 -13.40 -54.62
CA GLU A 150 -17.50 -14.04 -55.44
C GLU A 150 -17.00 -15.37 -56.08
N GLY A 151 -17.69 -16.47 -55.80
CA GLY A 151 -17.53 -17.74 -56.51
C GLY A 151 -16.64 -18.77 -55.88
N GLN A 152 -16.13 -18.62 -54.68
CA GLN A 152 -15.36 -19.63 -54.01
C GLN A 152 -16.21 -20.63 -53.20
N SER A 153 -15.85 -21.92 -53.22
CA SER A 153 -16.45 -22.91 -52.34
C SER A 153 -15.94 -22.74 -50.91
N VAL A 154 -16.84 -22.66 -49.95
CA VAL A 154 -16.52 -22.51 -48.54
C VAL A 154 -16.86 -23.79 -47.79
N LYS A 155 -15.93 -24.26 -46.96
CA LYS A 155 -16.14 -25.39 -46.07
C LYS A 155 -16.29 -24.88 -44.65
N ILE A 156 -17.35 -25.33 -43.96
CA ILE A 156 -17.57 -25.01 -42.54
C ILE A 156 -17.49 -26.31 -41.74
N ARG A 157 -16.59 -26.39 -40.82
CA ARG A 157 -16.45 -27.50 -39.88
C ARG A 157 -17.11 -27.12 -38.56
N LEU A 158 -18.01 -27.96 -38.08
CA LEU A 158 -18.79 -27.80 -36.87
C LEU A 158 -18.67 -29.02 -35.99
N ASN A 159 -18.93 -28.84 -34.69
CA ASN A 159 -19.13 -29.96 -33.81
C ASN A 159 -20.26 -30.86 -34.34
N PRO A 160 -20.17 -32.20 -34.23
CA PRO A 160 -21.24 -33.12 -34.71
C PRO A 160 -22.63 -32.81 -34.17
N VAL A 161 -22.76 -32.38 -32.91
CA VAL A 161 -24.06 -32.03 -32.32
C VAL A 161 -24.61 -30.75 -32.97
N ASP A 162 -23.78 -29.73 -33.11
CA ASP A 162 -24.15 -28.44 -33.72
C ASP A 162 -24.47 -28.65 -35.23
N PHE A 163 -23.73 -29.51 -35.88
CA PHE A 163 -23.94 -29.88 -37.30
C PHE A 163 -25.32 -30.50 -37.51
N ASP A 164 -25.73 -31.47 -36.71
CA ASP A 164 -27.00 -32.16 -36.86
C ASP A 164 -28.20 -31.23 -36.70
N GLU A 165 -28.10 -30.22 -35.82
CA GLU A 165 -29.16 -29.27 -35.57
C GLU A 165 -29.21 -28.10 -36.59
N LEU A 166 -28.04 -27.66 -37.07
CA LEU A 166 -27.93 -26.42 -37.89
C LEU A 166 -27.82 -26.67 -39.38
N LYS A 167 -27.49 -27.87 -39.84
CA LYS A 167 -27.20 -28.15 -41.25
C LYS A 167 -28.31 -27.68 -42.24
N ASP A 168 -29.57 -28.02 -41.95
CA ASP A 168 -30.68 -27.72 -42.85
C ASP A 168 -30.97 -26.20 -42.89
N ASN A 169 -30.86 -25.52 -41.75
CA ASN A 169 -31.03 -24.10 -41.65
C ASN A 169 -29.92 -23.33 -42.37
N LEU A 170 -28.66 -23.73 -42.19
CA LEU A 170 -27.50 -23.04 -42.80
C LEU A 170 -27.49 -23.25 -44.32
N LEU A 171 -27.83 -24.47 -44.81
CA LEU A 171 -27.93 -24.74 -46.27
C LEU A 171 -29.04 -23.92 -46.93
N ALA A 172 -30.15 -23.77 -46.25
CA ALA A 172 -31.27 -22.94 -46.76
C ALA A 172 -30.95 -21.42 -46.73
N GLU A 173 -30.30 -20.94 -45.67
CA GLU A 173 -29.96 -19.54 -45.51
C GLU A 173 -28.88 -19.05 -46.48
N TYR A 174 -27.90 -19.93 -46.81
CA TYR A 174 -26.76 -19.62 -47.68
C TYR A 174 -26.80 -20.36 -49.02
N GLU A 175 -27.98 -20.74 -49.52
CA GLU A 175 -28.20 -21.40 -50.78
C GLU A 175 -27.40 -20.86 -52.00
N PRO A 176 -27.21 -19.52 -52.12
CA PRO A 176 -26.43 -18.94 -53.23
C PRO A 176 -24.93 -19.23 -53.18
N ILE A 177 -24.44 -19.65 -52.04
CA ILE A 177 -23.00 -19.91 -51.81
C ILE A 177 -22.78 -21.44 -51.93
N ALA A 178 -21.70 -21.85 -52.61
CA ALA A 178 -21.27 -23.24 -52.65
C ALA A 178 -20.72 -23.68 -51.29
N LEU A 179 -21.64 -23.87 -50.31
CA LEU A 179 -21.31 -24.19 -48.90
C LEU A 179 -21.21 -25.71 -48.73
N SER A 180 -20.10 -26.14 -48.12
CA SER A 180 -19.92 -27.53 -47.71
C SER A 180 -19.77 -27.60 -46.18
N LEU A 181 -20.76 -28.27 -45.53
CA LEU A 181 -20.71 -28.44 -44.06
C LEU A 181 -20.09 -29.80 -43.74
N ILE A 182 -19.22 -29.83 -42.75
CA ILE A 182 -18.49 -31.00 -42.29
C ILE A 182 -18.61 -31.13 -40.76
N ALA A 183 -19.08 -32.30 -40.32
CA ALA A 183 -19.05 -32.65 -38.89
C ALA A 183 -17.62 -33.01 -38.47
N ASP A 184 -17.06 -32.28 -37.49
CA ASP A 184 -15.71 -32.47 -36.99
C ASP A 184 -15.68 -32.53 -35.46
N PRO A 185 -15.36 -33.69 -34.86
CA PRO A 185 -15.25 -33.79 -33.41
C PRO A 185 -14.11 -32.96 -32.78
N ALA A 186 -13.15 -32.50 -33.58
CA ALA A 186 -12.07 -31.65 -33.11
C ALA A 186 -12.52 -30.19 -32.82
N VAL A 187 -13.70 -29.82 -33.33
CA VAL A 187 -14.30 -28.49 -33.06
C VAL A 187 -15.19 -28.61 -31.84
N SER A 188 -14.94 -27.77 -30.84
CA SER A 188 -15.79 -27.67 -29.65
C SER A 188 -17.18 -27.12 -29.99
N SER A 189 -18.22 -27.57 -29.28
CA SER A 189 -19.57 -27.04 -29.44
C SER A 189 -19.61 -25.52 -29.23
N GLY A 190 -20.40 -24.82 -30.04
CA GLY A 190 -20.45 -23.35 -30.05
C GLY A 190 -19.33 -22.68 -30.84
N GLY A 191 -18.46 -23.46 -31.47
CA GLY A 191 -17.40 -22.99 -32.35
C GLY A 191 -17.59 -23.40 -33.81
N CYS A 192 -16.90 -22.74 -34.73
CA CYS A 192 -16.81 -23.15 -36.14
C CYS A 192 -15.42 -22.88 -36.70
N LEU A 193 -15.04 -23.64 -37.71
CA LEU A 193 -13.83 -23.39 -38.51
C LEU A 193 -14.29 -23.22 -39.95
N ILE A 194 -14.01 -22.10 -40.56
CA ILE A 194 -14.45 -21.77 -41.91
C ILE A 194 -13.21 -21.74 -42.81
N GLU A 195 -13.20 -22.57 -43.82
CA GLU A 195 -12.08 -22.76 -44.75
C GLU A 195 -12.51 -22.37 -46.16
N SER A 196 -11.76 -21.56 -46.84
CA SER A 196 -11.81 -21.30 -48.26
C SER A 196 -10.46 -21.72 -48.87
N LYS A 197 -10.31 -21.63 -50.17
CA LYS A 197 -9.10 -22.08 -50.89
C LYS A 197 -7.83 -21.42 -50.32
N ASP A 198 -7.88 -20.16 -49.95
CA ASP A 198 -6.72 -19.37 -49.59
C ASP A 198 -6.78 -18.76 -48.16
N THR A 199 -7.91 -18.95 -47.46
CA THR A 199 -8.16 -18.32 -46.18
C THR A 199 -8.84 -19.28 -45.19
N ILE A 200 -8.40 -19.24 -43.94
CA ILE A 200 -9.01 -19.95 -42.83
C ILE A 200 -9.42 -18.94 -41.76
N VAL A 201 -10.69 -18.95 -41.39
CA VAL A 201 -11.23 -18.17 -40.29
C VAL A 201 -11.50 -19.11 -39.11
N ASP A 202 -10.76 -18.96 -38.06
CA ASP A 202 -10.92 -19.69 -36.82
C ASP A 202 -11.93 -18.97 -35.92
N GLY A 203 -13.17 -19.48 -35.93
CA GLY A 203 -14.28 -19.08 -35.10
C GLY A 203 -14.49 -19.99 -33.89
N SER A 204 -13.48 -20.80 -33.51
CA SER A 204 -13.56 -21.65 -32.34
C SER A 204 -13.82 -20.82 -31.06
N ILE A 205 -14.53 -21.43 -30.12
CA ILE A 205 -14.86 -20.76 -28.87
C ILE A 205 -13.60 -20.41 -28.06
N GLU A 206 -12.59 -21.26 -28.11
CA GLU A 206 -11.29 -21.07 -27.49
C GLU A 206 -10.59 -19.81 -28.02
N LYS A 207 -10.60 -19.63 -29.33
CA LYS A 207 -9.98 -18.46 -29.96
C LYS A 207 -10.71 -17.16 -29.69
N ARG A 208 -12.04 -17.21 -29.72
CA ARG A 208 -12.90 -16.05 -29.40
C ARG A 208 -12.73 -15.67 -27.94
N TRP A 209 -12.75 -16.63 -27.03
CA TRP A 209 -12.48 -16.43 -25.61
C TRP A 209 -11.13 -15.80 -25.38
N SER A 210 -10.06 -16.43 -25.89
CA SER A 210 -8.69 -15.92 -25.77
C SER A 210 -8.56 -14.48 -26.24
N ARG A 211 -9.16 -14.12 -27.36
CA ARG A 211 -9.15 -12.75 -27.92
C ARG A 211 -9.87 -11.76 -27.00
N THR A 212 -11.02 -12.15 -26.48
CA THR A 212 -11.81 -11.31 -25.56
C THR A 212 -11.07 -11.09 -24.25
N ILE A 213 -10.51 -12.13 -23.66
CA ILE A 213 -9.77 -12.06 -22.40
C ILE A 213 -8.47 -11.25 -22.56
N ALA A 214 -7.77 -11.42 -23.69
CA ALA A 214 -6.57 -10.64 -23.98
C ALA A 214 -6.86 -9.12 -24.09
N SER A 215 -8.03 -8.73 -24.59
CA SER A 215 -8.45 -7.31 -24.63
C SER A 215 -8.62 -6.69 -23.24
N LEU A 216 -8.85 -7.51 -22.21
CA LEU A 216 -8.91 -7.10 -20.80
C LEU A 216 -7.55 -7.15 -20.09
N GLY A 217 -6.48 -7.52 -20.81
CA GLY A 217 -5.15 -7.67 -20.24
C GLY A 217 -4.97 -8.94 -19.39
N LEU A 218 -5.86 -9.92 -19.55
CA LEU A 218 -5.84 -11.18 -18.84
C LEU A 218 -5.45 -12.35 -19.75
N HIS A 219 -5.05 -13.45 -19.12
CA HIS A 219 -4.80 -14.72 -19.79
C HIS A 219 -5.60 -15.81 -19.09
N SER A 220 -6.62 -16.32 -19.76
CA SER A 220 -7.44 -17.43 -19.27
C SER A 220 -7.75 -18.36 -20.44
N VAL A 221 -7.63 -19.66 -20.22
CA VAL A 221 -7.98 -20.69 -21.19
C VAL A 221 -9.48 -20.99 -21.11
N TRP A 222 -10.07 -21.41 -22.23
CA TRP A 222 -11.49 -21.78 -22.30
C TRP A 222 -11.81 -23.05 -21.51
N GLY A 223 -10.94 -24.08 -21.59
CA GLY A 223 -11.08 -25.33 -20.87
C GLY A 223 -10.93 -25.20 -19.35
N ARG A 224 -11.49 -26.14 -18.59
CA ARG A 224 -11.25 -26.25 -17.14
C ARG A 224 -9.77 -26.53 -16.87
N VAL A 225 -9.21 -25.83 -15.89
CA VAL A 225 -7.84 -26.05 -15.41
C VAL A 225 -7.74 -27.31 -14.51
N ASP A 226 -8.84 -28.02 -14.32
CA ASP A 226 -8.95 -29.12 -13.33
C ASP A 226 -8.51 -30.52 -13.87
N GLU A 227 -7.86 -30.57 -15.02
CA GLU A 227 -7.26 -31.81 -15.54
C GLU A 227 -5.73 -31.68 -15.66
N ALA A 228 -5.04 -31.57 -14.51
CA ALA A 228 -3.61 -31.78 -14.41
C ALA A 228 -3.27 -32.50 -13.08
#